data_46e15ca8966edd820dd3641489105c04
#
_entry.id   46e15ca8966edd820dd3641489105c04
#
_cell.length_a   1.000
_cell.length_b   1.000
_cell.length_c   1.000
_cell.angle_alpha   90.00
_cell.angle_beta   90.00
_cell.angle_gamma   90.00
#
_symmetry.space_group_name_H-M   'P 1'
#
loop_
_entity.id
_entity.type
_entity.pdbx_description
1 polymer ?
#
loop_
_entity_poly.entity_id
_entity_poly.type
_entity_poly.pdbx_seq_one_letter_code
_entity_poly.pdbx_strand_id
1 'polypeptide(L)'
;RGLGDVYKRQNEHRLPINFEKINFNDLNLSFHAFPEDRLQIQKIAREVCNSGGHLGTIFNAANEVAVESFLNDQISFDKIYEVIHRTFDNNSMSKDVSIESIYEADTQTRIKAKKVVKSIT
;
A
#
# COMPACT_ATOMS: atom_id res chain seq x y z
N ARG A 1 1.35 -10.14 10.63
CA ARG A 1 2.58 -10.93 10.87
C ARG A 1 2.15 -12.31 11.32
N GLY A 2 2.36 -13.32 10.47
CA GLY A 2 1.84 -14.66 10.69
C GLY A 2 2.71 -15.50 11.63
N LEU A 3 2.17 -16.65 12.06
CA LEU A 3 2.83 -17.65 12.93
C LEU A 3 4.24 -18.02 12.46
N GLY A 4 4.55 -17.96 11.17
CA GLY A 4 5.88 -18.22 10.63
C GLY A 4 6.97 -17.29 11.15
N ASP A 5 6.64 -16.06 11.54
CA ASP A 5 7.59 -15.10 12.15
C ASP A 5 7.93 -15.50 13.60
N VAL A 6 7.00 -16.12 14.30
CA VAL A 6 7.19 -16.61 15.68
C VAL A 6 8.12 -17.82 15.68
N TYR A 7 7.92 -18.76 14.77
CA TYR A 7 8.79 -19.95 14.66
C TYR A 7 10.22 -19.63 14.24
N LYS A 8 10.42 -18.66 13.35
CA LYS A 8 11.75 -18.21 12.95
C LYS A 8 12.53 -17.55 14.10
N ARG A 9 11.84 -17.04 15.11
CA ARG A 9 12.46 -16.39 16.27
C ARG A 9 12.77 -17.36 17.42
N GLN A 10 12.25 -18.59 17.37
CA GLN A 10 12.41 -19.59 18.44
C GLN A 10 13.63 -20.49 18.24
N ASN A 11 14.42 -20.35 17.17
CA ASN A 11 15.63 -21.14 16.97
C ASN A 11 16.68 -20.82 18.05
N GLU A 12 17.10 -21.86 18.78
CA GLU A 12 18.10 -21.78 19.83
C GLU A 12 19.47 -21.30 19.34
N HIS A 13 19.76 -21.42 18.05
CA HIS A 13 20.97 -20.94 17.39
C HIS A 13 20.71 -19.69 16.55
N ARG A 14 20.51 -18.56 17.24
CA ARG A 14 20.53 -17.27 16.54
C ARG A 14 21.95 -16.97 16.07
N LEU A 15 22.10 -16.68 14.79
CA LEU A 15 23.36 -16.16 14.27
C LEU A 15 23.73 -14.90 15.07
N PRO A 16 24.96 -14.84 15.62
CA PRO A 16 25.43 -13.64 16.29
C PRO A 16 25.58 -12.54 15.26
N ILE A 17 24.62 -11.62 15.21
CA ILE A 17 24.71 -10.43 14.37
C ILE A 17 25.26 -9.34 15.28
N ASN A 18 26.46 -8.87 15.00
CA ASN A 18 27.03 -7.70 15.65
C ASN A 18 26.31 -6.45 15.12
N PHE A 19 25.32 -5.99 15.87
CA PHE A 19 24.77 -4.65 15.70
C PHE A 19 25.57 -3.66 16.57
N GLU A 20 25.94 -2.53 16.02
CA GLU A 20 26.32 -1.40 16.85
C GLU A 20 25.15 -1.07 17.77
N LYS A 21 25.41 -1.11 19.09
CA LYS A 21 24.37 -0.80 20.07
C LYS A 21 24.04 0.68 19.97
N ILE A 22 22.80 1.00 19.72
CA ILE A 22 22.31 2.38 19.78
C ILE A 22 22.44 2.88 21.21
N ASN A 23 23.22 3.93 21.40
CA ASN A 23 23.29 4.63 22.67
C ASN A 23 22.13 5.63 22.76
N PHE A 24 21.12 5.31 23.52
CA PHE A 24 19.94 6.17 23.68
C PHE A 24 20.24 7.51 24.36
N ASN A 25 21.38 7.63 25.08
CA ASN A 25 21.76 8.90 25.71
C ASN A 25 22.21 9.96 24.69
N ASP A 26 22.67 9.51 23.52
CA ASP A 26 23.15 10.37 22.44
C ASP A 26 22.08 10.54 21.33
N LEU A 27 20.90 9.94 21.50
CA LEU A 27 19.84 9.96 20.53
C LEU A 27 18.92 11.16 20.76
N ASN A 28 18.81 12.02 19.76
CA ASN A 28 17.86 13.12 19.75
C ASN A 28 16.78 12.84 18.69
N LEU A 29 15.51 12.73 19.13
CA LEU A 29 14.35 12.49 18.25
C LEU A 29 13.48 13.74 18.24
N SER A 30 13.23 14.28 17.06
CA SER A 30 12.28 15.38 16.87
C SER A 30 11.00 14.85 16.22
N PHE A 31 9.85 15.30 16.73
CA PHE A 31 8.54 14.96 16.21
C PHE A 31 7.89 16.21 15.63
N HIS A 32 7.37 16.08 14.41
CA HIS A 32 6.70 17.15 13.71
C HIS A 32 5.29 16.71 13.32
N ALA A 33 4.35 17.66 13.25
CA ALA A 33 3.03 17.40 12.73
C ALA A 33 3.14 16.89 11.27
N PHE A 34 2.38 15.85 10.94
CA PHE A 34 2.35 15.36 9.57
C PHE A 34 1.54 16.34 8.70
N PRO A 35 2.05 16.77 7.53
CA PRO A 35 1.35 17.69 6.66
C PRO A 35 -0.01 17.15 6.22
N GLU A 36 -1.07 17.97 6.32
CA GLU A 36 -2.46 17.53 6.03
C GLU A 36 -2.67 17.15 4.56
N ASP A 37 -1.96 17.78 3.63
CA ASP A 37 -1.98 17.47 2.20
C ASP A 37 -1.48 16.04 1.90
N ARG A 38 -0.62 15.48 2.74
CA ARG A 38 -0.13 14.11 2.64
C ARG A 38 -1.01 13.08 3.36
N LEU A 39 -2.02 13.51 4.11
CA LEU A 39 -2.94 12.62 4.83
C LEU A 39 -3.94 11.90 3.91
N GLN A 40 -4.06 12.30 2.66
CA GLN A 40 -5.10 11.77 1.76
C GLN A 40 -4.97 10.27 1.49
N ILE A 41 -3.74 9.77 1.27
CA ILE A 41 -3.51 8.33 1.10
C ILE A 41 -3.87 7.54 2.37
N GLN A 42 -3.63 8.13 3.54
CA GLN A 42 -3.98 7.52 4.83
C GLN A 42 -5.51 7.45 5.04
N LYS A 43 -6.27 8.42 4.50
CA LYS A 43 -7.73 8.37 4.53
C LYS A 43 -8.25 7.18 3.74
N ILE A 44 -7.75 6.97 2.52
CA ILE A 44 -8.08 5.80 1.70
C ILE A 44 -7.70 4.51 2.44
N ALA A 45 -6.49 4.43 2.99
CA ALA A 45 -6.05 3.25 3.74
C ALA A 45 -6.94 2.96 4.96
N ARG A 46 -7.39 3.99 5.68
CA ARG A 46 -8.35 3.83 6.80
C ARG A 46 -9.72 3.35 6.31
N GLU A 47 -10.20 3.88 5.19
CA GLU A 47 -11.45 3.43 4.57
C GLU A 47 -11.39 1.96 4.19
N VAL A 48 -10.29 1.52 3.56
CA VAL A 48 -10.03 0.11 3.26
C VAL A 48 -10.09 -0.76 4.51
N CYS A 49 -9.43 -0.34 5.60
CA CYS A 49 -9.42 -1.09 6.86
C CYS A 49 -10.82 -1.17 7.51
N ASN A 50 -11.60 -0.10 7.41
CA ASN A 50 -12.92 -0.03 8.06
C ASN A 50 -14.01 -0.75 7.28
N SER A 51 -13.94 -0.72 5.96
CA SER A 51 -15.00 -1.23 5.08
C SER A 51 -14.79 -2.69 4.67
N GLY A 52 -13.55 -3.16 4.59
CA GLY A 52 -13.22 -4.53 4.18
C GLY A 52 -13.63 -4.84 2.73
N GLY A 53 -14.09 -6.08 2.49
CA GLY A 53 -14.51 -6.52 1.17
C GLY A 53 -13.38 -6.45 0.11
N HIS A 54 -13.71 -6.06 -1.11
CA HIS A 54 -12.76 -5.95 -2.22
C HIS A 54 -11.87 -4.70 -2.17
N LEU A 55 -12.12 -3.76 -1.23
CA LEU A 55 -11.37 -2.49 -1.20
C LEU A 55 -9.87 -2.67 -1.02
N GLY A 56 -9.45 -3.66 -0.24
CA GLY A 56 -8.04 -4.00 -0.07
C GLY A 56 -7.39 -4.43 -1.39
N THR A 57 -8.08 -5.28 -2.16
CA THR A 57 -7.63 -5.74 -3.47
C THR A 57 -7.55 -4.59 -4.46
N ILE A 58 -8.57 -3.74 -4.51
CA ILE A 58 -8.64 -2.57 -5.38
C ILE A 58 -7.50 -1.60 -5.07
N PHE A 59 -7.32 -1.28 -3.78
CA PHE A 59 -6.24 -0.39 -3.34
C PHE A 59 -4.87 -0.93 -3.73
N ASN A 60 -4.62 -2.21 -3.45
CA ASN A 60 -3.34 -2.86 -3.75
C ASN A 60 -3.06 -2.89 -5.26
N ALA A 61 -4.02 -3.33 -6.07
CA ALA A 61 -3.86 -3.41 -7.51
C ALA A 61 -3.63 -2.02 -8.16
N ALA A 62 -4.35 -0.99 -7.70
CA ALA A 62 -4.14 0.37 -8.16
C ALA A 62 -2.75 0.90 -7.78
N ASN A 63 -2.31 0.63 -6.54
CA ASN A 63 -0.99 1.03 -6.04
C ASN A 63 0.14 0.35 -6.83
N GLU A 64 0.05 -0.95 -7.06
CA GLU A 64 1.06 -1.67 -7.84
C GLU A 64 1.22 -1.11 -9.25
N VAL A 65 0.11 -0.84 -9.95
CA VAL A 65 0.15 -0.22 -11.29
C VAL A 65 0.75 1.18 -11.26
N ALA A 66 0.40 1.98 -10.25
CA ALA A 66 0.94 3.33 -10.10
C ALA A 66 2.45 3.32 -9.83
N VAL A 67 2.90 2.47 -8.91
CA VAL A 67 4.33 2.31 -8.58
C VAL A 67 5.12 1.77 -9.78
N GLU A 68 4.60 0.75 -10.48
CA GLU A 68 5.23 0.22 -11.70
C GLU A 68 5.37 1.31 -12.76
N SER A 69 4.33 2.13 -12.96
CA SER A 69 4.36 3.24 -13.92
C SER A 69 5.38 4.32 -13.54
N PHE A 70 5.54 4.59 -12.24
CA PHE A 70 6.58 5.50 -11.74
C PHE A 70 7.98 4.93 -11.96
N LEU A 71 8.22 3.66 -11.65
CA LEU A 71 9.51 3.00 -11.84
C LEU A 71 9.92 2.89 -13.31
N ASN A 72 8.95 2.93 -14.23
CA ASN A 72 9.16 2.95 -15.67
C ASN A 72 9.15 4.38 -16.26
N ASP A 73 9.31 5.41 -15.43
CA ASP A 73 9.36 6.84 -15.84
C ASP A 73 8.12 7.33 -16.62
N GLN A 74 6.97 6.65 -16.47
CA GLN A 74 5.72 7.04 -17.14
C GLN A 74 4.98 8.15 -16.40
N ILE A 75 5.13 8.21 -15.08
CA ILE A 75 4.52 9.24 -14.21
C ILE A 75 5.53 9.70 -13.17
N SER A 76 5.34 10.92 -12.64
CA SER A 76 6.12 11.41 -11.50
C SER A 76 5.63 10.84 -10.17
N PHE A 77 6.46 10.91 -9.14
CA PHE A 77 6.16 10.34 -7.82
C PHE A 77 4.86 10.89 -7.20
N ASP A 78 4.60 12.18 -7.35
CA ASP A 78 3.39 12.86 -6.87
C ASP A 78 2.11 12.34 -7.55
N LYS A 79 2.23 11.80 -8.77
CA LYS A 79 1.11 11.22 -9.53
C LYS A 79 0.67 9.84 -9.05
N ILE A 80 1.47 9.14 -8.26
CA ILE A 80 1.10 7.84 -7.69
C ILE A 80 -0.22 7.96 -6.93
N TYR A 81 -0.35 8.97 -6.06
CA TYR A 81 -1.58 9.22 -5.33
C TYR A 81 -2.77 9.48 -6.25
N GLU A 82 -2.58 10.29 -7.29
CA GLU A 82 -3.64 10.63 -8.23
C GLU A 82 -4.19 9.38 -8.96
N VAL A 83 -3.31 8.48 -9.38
CA VAL A 83 -3.71 7.20 -10.00
C VAL A 83 -4.54 6.36 -9.03
N ILE A 84 -4.08 6.21 -7.79
CA ILE A 84 -4.78 5.44 -6.77
C ILE A 84 -6.16 6.06 -6.50
N HIS A 85 -6.22 7.36 -6.25
CA HIS A 85 -7.44 8.08 -5.92
C HIS A 85 -8.48 7.97 -7.04
N ARG A 86 -8.11 8.30 -8.28
CA ARG A 86 -9.02 8.20 -9.43
C ARG A 86 -9.47 6.77 -9.73
N THR A 87 -8.64 5.79 -9.43
CA THR A 87 -9.01 4.40 -9.59
C THR A 87 -9.98 3.96 -8.51
N PHE A 88 -9.78 4.43 -7.28
CA PHE A 88 -10.58 4.06 -6.10
C PHE A 88 -11.98 4.70 -6.12
N ASP A 89 -12.11 5.99 -6.44
CA ASP A 89 -13.35 6.76 -6.39
C ASP A 89 -14.52 6.22 -7.24
N ASN A 90 -14.22 5.41 -8.23
CA ASN A 90 -15.21 4.93 -9.19
C ASN A 90 -15.64 3.47 -8.97
N ASN A 91 -15.41 2.90 -7.80
CA ASN A 91 -15.74 1.50 -7.56
C ASN A 91 -17.06 1.33 -6.80
N SER A 92 -18.01 0.66 -7.45
CA SER A 92 -19.17 0.08 -6.78
C SER A 92 -18.73 -1.21 -6.06
N MET A 93 -18.95 -1.26 -4.75
CA MET A 93 -18.58 -2.41 -3.93
C MET A 93 -19.59 -3.54 -4.08
N SER A 94 -19.17 -4.73 -4.47
CA SER A 94 -19.91 -5.96 -4.21
C SER A 94 -19.69 -6.37 -2.75
N LYS A 95 -20.76 -6.80 -2.09
CA LYS A 95 -20.69 -7.31 -0.71
C LYS A 95 -20.30 -8.78 -0.65
N ASP A 96 -20.35 -9.47 -1.79
CA ASP A 96 -20.06 -10.89 -1.87
C ASP A 96 -18.58 -11.08 -2.20
N VAL A 97 -17.83 -11.68 -1.28
CA VAL A 97 -16.39 -11.88 -1.37
C VAL A 97 -16.09 -13.35 -1.55
N SER A 98 -15.80 -13.74 -2.78
CA SER A 98 -15.27 -15.06 -3.16
C SER A 98 -13.86 -14.90 -3.71
N ILE A 99 -13.12 -16.00 -3.82
CA ILE A 99 -11.78 -15.99 -4.43
C ILE A 99 -11.87 -15.50 -5.88
N GLU A 100 -12.86 -15.95 -6.63
CA GLU A 100 -13.10 -15.56 -8.01
C GLU A 100 -13.37 -14.07 -8.13
N SER A 101 -14.24 -13.53 -7.25
CA SER A 101 -14.57 -12.10 -7.24
C SER A 101 -13.37 -11.22 -6.84
N ILE A 102 -12.44 -11.73 -6.02
CA ILE A 102 -11.18 -11.05 -5.69
C ILE A 102 -10.28 -10.97 -6.93
N TYR A 103 -10.10 -12.06 -7.66
CA TYR A 103 -9.31 -12.06 -8.90
C TYR A 103 -9.91 -11.16 -9.97
N GLU A 104 -11.23 -11.14 -10.09
CA GLU A 104 -11.93 -10.25 -11.01
C GLU A 104 -11.72 -8.79 -10.64
N ALA A 105 -11.88 -8.44 -9.35
CA ALA A 105 -11.67 -7.10 -8.85
C ALA A 105 -10.22 -6.63 -9.09
N ASP A 106 -9.20 -7.47 -8.85
CA ASP A 106 -7.80 -7.17 -9.14
C ASP A 106 -7.62 -6.86 -10.64
N THR A 107 -8.09 -7.77 -11.50
CA THR A 107 -7.94 -7.65 -12.96
C THR A 107 -8.58 -6.37 -13.49
N GLN A 108 -9.83 -6.10 -13.10
CA GLN A 108 -10.56 -4.90 -13.54
C GLN A 108 -9.91 -3.63 -13.03
N THR A 109 -9.42 -3.65 -11.80
CA THR A 109 -8.73 -2.50 -11.20
C THR A 109 -7.43 -2.19 -11.94
N ARG A 110 -6.63 -3.18 -12.29
CA ARG A 110 -5.40 -2.99 -13.08
C ARG A 110 -5.68 -2.38 -14.45
N ILE A 111 -6.72 -2.85 -15.14
CA ILE A 111 -7.15 -2.28 -16.43
C ILE A 111 -7.51 -0.80 -16.27
N LYS A 112 -8.27 -0.48 -15.22
CA LYS A 112 -8.71 0.88 -14.94
C LYS A 112 -7.53 1.79 -14.55
N ALA A 113 -6.66 1.35 -13.66
CA ALA A 113 -5.48 2.11 -13.25
C ALA A 113 -4.57 2.43 -14.45
N LYS A 114 -4.34 1.47 -15.36
CA LYS A 114 -3.60 1.70 -16.61
C LYS A 114 -4.26 2.74 -17.53
N LYS A 115 -5.60 2.81 -17.57
CA LYS A 115 -6.30 3.88 -18.30
C LYS A 115 -6.09 5.24 -17.64
N VAL A 116 -6.14 5.29 -16.31
CA VAL A 116 -5.85 6.53 -15.56
C VAL A 116 -4.42 7.00 -15.83
N VAL A 117 -3.42 6.13 -15.74
CA VAL A 117 -2.03 6.46 -16.08
C VAL A 117 -1.95 7.12 -17.46
N LYS A 118 -2.53 6.49 -18.49
CA LYS A 118 -2.54 7.06 -19.87
C LYS A 118 -3.25 8.41 -19.99
N SER A 119 -4.13 8.74 -19.06
CA SER A 119 -4.88 10.02 -19.10
C SER A 119 -4.14 11.17 -18.41
N ILE A 120 -3.11 10.87 -17.63
CA ILE A 120 -2.33 11.85 -16.86
C ILE A 120 -0.87 11.98 -17.36
N THR A 121 -0.50 11.14 -18.32
CA THR A 121 0.75 11.19 -19.08
C THR A 121 0.60 12.13 -20.27
#